data_1616b1432219fa2f7e508c78defd99cd
#
_entry.id   1616b1432219fa2f7e508c78defd99cd
#
_cell.length_a   1.000
_cell.length_b   1.000
_cell.length_c   1.000
_cell.angle_alpha   90.00
_cell.angle_beta   90.00
_cell.angle_gamma   90.00
#
_symmetry.space_group_name_H-M   'P 1'
#
loop_
_entity.id
_entity.type
_entity.pdbx_description
1 polymer ?
#
loop_
_entity_poly.entity_id
_entity_poly.type
_entity_poly.pdbx_seq_one_letter_code
_entity_poly.pdbx_strand_id
1 'polypeptide(L)'
;MKGKIFVLILVLVFLFASGCAGKDAGPAPKDSNISVPEAGMAEQKENGTSGSGEDHIVRLVYPYNIMRPSELDIKTGDTVSWRSDKKQKPDYTLVSKEGLFPDKEVAYSVPYTYTFNNPGNYLFTVKDIPGMNVTIRVK
;
A
#
# COMPACT_ATOMS: atom_id res chain seq x y z
N MET A 1 -14.24 40.84 10.77
CA MET A 1 -14.57 40.27 9.44
C MET A 1 -14.59 38.73 9.42
N LYS A 2 -14.71 38.05 10.56
CA LYS A 2 -14.67 36.55 10.63
C LYS A 2 -16.06 35.89 10.61
N GLY A 3 -17.15 36.67 10.75
CA GLY A 3 -18.51 36.11 10.81
C GLY A 3 -19.20 35.85 9.44
N LYS A 4 -18.75 36.50 8.38
CA LYS A 4 -19.43 36.40 7.06
C LYS A 4 -19.06 35.13 6.27
N ILE A 5 -17.90 34.51 6.57
CA ILE A 5 -17.44 33.28 5.91
C ILE A 5 -18.17 32.06 6.49
N PHE A 6 -18.50 32.08 7.78
CA PHE A 6 -19.21 30.97 8.43
C PHE A 6 -20.65 30.77 7.93
N VAL A 7 -21.33 31.85 7.61
CA VAL A 7 -22.71 31.82 7.09
C VAL A 7 -22.75 31.25 5.66
N LEU A 8 -21.73 31.53 4.87
CA LEU A 8 -21.66 31.10 3.47
C LEU A 8 -21.37 29.61 3.34
N ILE A 9 -20.60 29.03 4.28
CA ILE A 9 -20.34 27.59 4.34
C ILE A 9 -21.59 26.83 4.78
N LEU A 10 -22.39 27.39 5.67
CA LEU A 10 -23.59 26.73 6.21
C LEU A 10 -24.73 26.65 5.17
N VAL A 11 -24.79 27.60 4.23
CA VAL A 11 -25.79 27.57 3.13
C VAL A 11 -25.42 26.55 2.05
N LEU A 12 -24.14 26.24 1.88
CA LEU A 12 -23.67 25.31 0.84
C LEU A 12 -23.89 23.82 1.19
N VAL A 13 -24.07 23.52 2.49
CA VAL A 13 -24.29 22.13 2.98
C VAL A 13 -25.73 21.66 2.76
N PHE A 14 -26.72 22.59 2.57
CA PHE A 14 -28.13 22.20 2.42
C PHE A 14 -28.61 21.86 1.01
N LEU A 15 -27.75 21.92 -0.01
CA LEU A 15 -28.15 21.70 -1.40
C LEU A 15 -27.97 20.27 -1.94
N PHE A 16 -27.50 19.32 -1.12
CA PHE A 16 -27.29 17.94 -1.57
C PHE A 16 -28.24 16.89 -0.97
N ALA A 17 -29.36 17.30 -0.38
CA ALA A 17 -30.37 16.40 0.13
C ALA A 17 -31.64 16.42 -0.77
N SER A 18 -31.56 15.78 -1.93
CA SER A 18 -32.73 15.41 -2.75
C SER A 18 -32.33 14.15 -3.50
N GLY A 19 -32.67 12.97 -3.11
CA GLY A 19 -33.94 12.32 -3.18
C GLY A 19 -33.99 11.49 -4.45
N CYS A 20 -34.00 10.15 -4.34
CA CYS A 20 -34.89 9.33 -5.18
C CYS A 20 -35.07 7.96 -4.54
N ALA A 21 -36.22 7.79 -3.97
CA ALA A 21 -36.83 6.51 -3.71
C ALA A 21 -37.43 5.99 -5.04
N GLY A 22 -37.23 4.72 -5.34
CA GLY A 22 -37.92 3.99 -6.40
C GLY A 22 -38.06 2.55 -5.95
N LYS A 23 -39.22 2.24 -5.35
CA LYS A 23 -39.75 0.88 -5.22
C LYS A 23 -40.21 0.40 -6.59
N ASP A 24 -39.96 -0.89 -6.93
CA ASP A 24 -41.06 -1.79 -7.25
C ASP A 24 -40.59 -3.24 -7.25
N ALA A 25 -41.43 -4.03 -6.62
CA ALA A 25 -41.32 -5.45 -6.41
C ALA A 25 -42.07 -6.24 -7.51
N GLY A 26 -41.63 -7.51 -7.71
CA GLY A 26 -42.49 -8.57 -8.19
C GLY A 26 -42.00 -9.35 -9.40
N PRO A 27 -42.50 -10.56 -9.63
CA PRO A 27 -41.88 -11.80 -9.16
C PRO A 27 -41.32 -12.63 -10.32
N ALA A 28 -40.55 -13.66 -9.96
CA ALA A 28 -40.03 -14.69 -10.88
C ALA A 28 -41.14 -15.49 -11.57
N PRO A 29 -40.84 -16.06 -12.75
CA PRO A 29 -40.84 -17.51 -12.81
C PRO A 29 -39.69 -18.14 -13.62
N LYS A 30 -39.50 -19.36 -13.27
CA LYS A 30 -38.66 -20.45 -13.66
C LYS A 30 -38.50 -20.71 -15.16
N ASP A 31 -37.34 -21.41 -15.38
CA ASP A 31 -37.06 -22.42 -16.43
C ASP A 31 -36.66 -21.92 -17.83
N SER A 32 -35.41 -22.16 -18.16
CA SER A 32 -35.03 -23.15 -19.18
C SER A 32 -33.60 -22.90 -19.70
N ASN A 33 -32.73 -23.79 -19.36
CA ASN A 33 -31.69 -24.42 -20.20
C ASN A 33 -31.56 -23.83 -21.61
N ILE A 34 -30.37 -23.31 -21.97
CA ILE A 34 -29.75 -23.48 -23.30
C ILE A 34 -28.29 -22.94 -23.27
N SER A 35 -27.38 -23.89 -23.51
CA SER A 35 -26.16 -23.81 -24.32
C SER A 35 -25.26 -22.58 -24.26
N VAL A 36 -24.06 -22.81 -23.74
CA VAL A 36 -22.80 -22.09 -23.99
C VAL A 36 -22.53 -21.97 -25.50
N PRO A 37 -22.06 -20.81 -25.96
CA PRO A 37 -20.95 -20.80 -26.89
C PRO A 37 -19.73 -20.17 -26.22
N GLU A 38 -18.73 -20.98 -26.10
CA GLU A 38 -17.33 -20.70 -26.03
C GLU A 38 -16.93 -19.62 -27.04
N ALA A 39 -16.43 -18.51 -26.58
CA ALA A 39 -15.74 -17.52 -27.39
C ALA A 39 -14.61 -16.87 -26.57
N GLY A 40 -13.41 -17.41 -26.77
CA GLY A 40 -12.18 -16.65 -26.84
C GLY A 40 -11.85 -15.70 -25.69
N MET A 41 -11.45 -16.21 -24.54
CA MET A 41 -10.60 -15.45 -23.63
C MET A 41 -9.21 -15.41 -24.25
N ALA A 42 -8.80 -14.24 -24.71
CA ALA A 42 -7.41 -13.95 -24.97
C ALA A 42 -6.68 -14.08 -23.61
N GLU A 43 -5.99 -15.19 -23.42
CA GLU A 43 -4.97 -15.32 -22.39
C GLU A 43 -3.89 -14.28 -22.67
N GLN A 44 -3.96 -13.18 -21.93
CA GLN A 44 -2.78 -12.38 -21.68
C GLN A 44 -1.87 -13.24 -20.82
N LYS A 45 -0.97 -13.92 -21.49
CA LYS A 45 0.14 -14.64 -20.90
C LYS A 45 1.07 -13.59 -20.30
N GLU A 46 0.78 -13.14 -19.08
CA GLU A 46 1.78 -12.53 -18.23
C GLU A 46 2.87 -13.57 -18.04
N ASN A 47 4.03 -13.26 -18.58
CA ASN A 47 5.26 -13.98 -18.30
C ASN A 47 5.59 -13.72 -16.83
N GLY A 48 4.88 -14.39 -15.93
CA GLY A 48 5.14 -14.36 -14.51
C GLY A 48 6.49 -15.00 -14.25
N THR A 49 7.50 -14.18 -14.03
CA THR A 49 8.63 -14.58 -13.21
C THR A 49 8.04 -15.03 -11.89
N SER A 50 8.09 -16.32 -11.62
CA SER A 50 7.51 -16.95 -10.44
C SER A 50 8.28 -16.48 -9.19
N GLY A 51 7.91 -15.32 -8.70
CA GLY A 51 8.33 -14.87 -7.38
C GLY A 51 7.66 -15.74 -6.32
N SER A 52 8.27 -15.88 -5.15
CA SER A 52 7.69 -16.63 -4.04
C SER A 52 6.43 -15.94 -3.48
N GLY A 53 6.33 -14.63 -3.65
CA GLY A 53 5.23 -13.82 -3.13
C GLY A 53 5.15 -13.81 -1.60
N GLU A 54 6.27 -14.04 -0.93
CA GLU A 54 6.37 -14.06 0.53
C GLU A 54 6.39 -12.64 1.10
N ASP A 55 5.75 -12.45 2.26
CA ASP A 55 5.73 -11.18 2.98
C ASP A 55 6.75 -11.18 4.10
N HIS A 56 7.64 -10.17 4.10
CA HIS A 56 8.67 -9.96 5.09
C HIS A 56 8.44 -8.65 5.86
N ILE A 57 8.87 -8.60 7.12
CA ILE A 57 8.73 -7.42 7.96
C ILE A 57 10.09 -6.92 8.42
N VAL A 58 10.37 -5.64 8.18
CA VAL A 58 11.50 -4.91 8.75
C VAL A 58 10.95 -3.92 9.78
N ARG A 59 11.40 -4.03 11.03
CA ARG A 59 10.99 -3.13 12.12
C ARG A 59 12.00 -2.01 12.31
N LEU A 60 11.49 -0.79 12.40
CA LEU A 60 12.21 0.42 12.77
C LEU A 60 12.05 0.60 14.28
N VAL A 61 13.08 0.20 15.04
CA VAL A 61 12.99 0.03 16.50
C VAL A 61 13.42 1.30 17.22
N TYR A 62 12.51 1.91 17.96
CA TYR A 62 12.74 3.03 18.87
C TYR A 62 12.85 2.53 20.32
N PRO A 63 13.72 3.09 21.19
CA PRO A 63 14.63 4.24 20.98
C PRO A 63 16.03 3.87 20.44
N TYR A 64 16.27 2.62 20.10
CA TYR A 64 17.61 2.14 19.71
C TYR A 64 18.07 2.62 18.34
N ASN A 65 17.17 3.15 17.51
CA ASN A 65 17.43 3.61 16.14
C ASN A 65 18.14 2.55 15.29
N ILE A 66 17.59 1.36 15.28
CA ILE A 66 18.07 0.23 14.49
C ILE A 66 16.93 -0.34 13.64
N MET A 67 17.27 -0.99 12.53
CA MET A 67 16.35 -1.84 11.78
C MET A 67 16.55 -3.31 12.14
N ARG A 68 15.47 -4.06 12.24
CA ARG A 68 15.49 -5.50 12.48
C ARG A 68 14.59 -6.25 11.49
N PRO A 69 15.10 -7.22 10.76
CA PRO A 69 16.53 -7.60 10.70
C PRO A 69 17.38 -6.49 10.07
N SER A 70 18.72 -6.50 10.26
CA SER A 70 19.66 -5.61 9.60
C SER A 70 20.08 -6.11 8.22
N GLU A 71 19.90 -7.41 7.97
CA GLU A 71 20.08 -8.06 6.67
C GLU A 71 18.91 -9.00 6.40
N LEU A 72 18.47 -9.06 5.14
CA LEU A 72 17.33 -9.86 4.73
C LEU A 72 17.59 -10.44 3.34
N ASP A 73 17.52 -11.76 3.22
CA ASP A 73 17.58 -12.47 1.94
C ASP A 73 16.16 -12.84 1.51
N ILE A 74 15.77 -12.43 0.31
CA ILE A 74 14.43 -12.66 -0.26
C ILE A 74 14.53 -13.11 -1.72
N LYS A 75 13.39 -13.46 -2.30
CA LYS A 75 13.28 -13.82 -3.72
C LYS A 75 12.57 -12.71 -4.51
N THR A 76 12.79 -12.72 -5.81
CA THR A 76 12.02 -11.86 -6.73
C THR A 76 10.52 -12.17 -6.58
N GLY A 77 9.71 -11.12 -6.45
CA GLY A 77 8.27 -11.19 -6.19
C GLY A 77 7.89 -11.10 -4.71
N ASP A 78 8.84 -11.19 -3.78
CA ASP A 78 8.57 -11.00 -2.36
C ASP A 78 8.29 -9.53 -2.02
N THR A 79 7.51 -9.33 -0.98
CA THR A 79 7.13 -8.01 -0.47
C THR A 79 7.76 -7.75 0.89
N VAL A 80 8.34 -6.57 1.07
CA VAL A 80 8.86 -6.13 2.36
C VAL A 80 8.01 -4.99 2.92
N SER A 81 7.65 -5.11 4.19
CA SER A 81 6.89 -4.13 4.94
C SER A 81 7.76 -3.49 6.03
N TRP A 82 8.07 -2.21 5.90
CA TRP A 82 8.75 -1.45 6.96
C TRP A 82 7.72 -0.91 7.96
N ARG A 83 7.92 -1.22 9.23
CA ARG A 83 7.02 -0.84 10.33
C ARG A 83 7.77 -0.11 11.43
N SER A 84 7.24 1.03 11.86
CA SER A 84 7.81 1.81 12.95
C SER A 84 7.17 1.46 14.30
N ASP A 85 8.00 1.26 15.33
CA ASP A 85 7.56 1.12 16.72
C ASP A 85 7.46 2.48 17.44
N LYS A 86 7.84 3.59 16.77
CA LYS A 86 7.88 4.93 17.33
C LYS A 86 6.51 5.60 17.30
N LYS A 87 5.94 5.87 18.46
CA LYS A 87 4.63 6.54 18.60
C LYS A 87 4.71 8.07 18.58
N GLN A 88 5.89 8.64 18.88
CA GLN A 88 6.10 10.09 18.92
C GLN A 88 6.54 10.62 17.56
N LYS A 89 6.09 11.84 17.23
CA LYS A 89 6.59 12.60 16.08
C LYS A 89 7.99 13.19 16.34
N PRO A 90 8.81 13.44 15.32
CA PRO A 90 8.57 13.15 13.90
C PRO A 90 8.66 11.65 13.60
N ASP A 91 7.96 11.23 12.54
CA ASP A 91 8.04 9.86 12.04
C ASP A 91 9.41 9.60 11.37
N TYR A 92 9.69 8.35 11.01
CA TYR A 92 10.89 8.01 10.26
C TYR A 92 10.69 8.24 8.77
N THR A 93 11.71 8.78 8.09
CA THR A 93 11.73 8.87 6.63
C THR A 93 12.67 7.80 6.08
N LEU A 94 12.11 6.81 5.41
CA LEU A 94 12.83 5.72 4.75
C LEU A 94 13.41 6.19 3.42
N VAL A 95 14.68 5.91 3.19
CA VAL A 95 15.43 6.29 1.98
C VAL A 95 15.98 5.04 1.31
N SER A 96 15.67 4.86 0.03
CA SER A 96 16.32 3.85 -0.83
C SER A 96 17.59 4.44 -1.42
N LYS A 97 18.76 3.83 -1.16
CA LYS A 97 20.03 4.32 -1.70
C LYS A 97 20.15 4.08 -3.20
N GLU A 98 19.54 3.04 -3.70
CA GLU A 98 19.50 2.71 -5.14
C GLU A 98 18.33 3.39 -5.87
N GLY A 99 17.53 4.20 -5.16
CA GLY A 99 16.46 5.00 -5.76
C GLY A 99 15.26 4.19 -6.26
N LEU A 100 14.94 3.05 -5.65
CA LEU A 100 13.78 2.24 -6.04
C LEU A 100 12.46 3.00 -5.89
N PHE A 101 12.42 3.93 -4.97
CA PHE A 101 11.28 4.80 -4.70
C PHE A 101 11.76 6.13 -4.07
N PRO A 102 10.98 7.21 -4.14
CA PRO A 102 11.28 8.45 -3.43
C PRO A 102 11.15 8.27 -1.92
N ASP A 103 11.76 9.17 -1.15
CA ASP A 103 11.68 9.17 0.32
C ASP A 103 10.24 8.89 0.82
N LYS A 104 10.09 7.95 1.75
CA LYS A 104 8.80 7.51 2.28
C LYS A 104 8.73 7.67 3.78
N GLU A 105 7.64 8.29 4.26
CA GLU A 105 7.35 8.37 5.69
C GLU A 105 6.84 7.01 6.21
N VAL A 106 7.40 6.56 7.33
CA VAL A 106 6.99 5.32 8.02
C VAL A 106 6.56 5.70 9.44
N ALA A 107 5.27 5.77 9.65
CA ALA A 107 4.65 6.11 10.93
C ALA A 107 4.30 4.87 11.75
N TYR A 108 3.97 5.05 13.02
CA TYR A 108 3.65 3.98 13.97
C TYR A 108 2.57 3.00 13.48
N SER A 109 1.52 3.48 12.87
CA SER A 109 0.40 2.65 12.38
C SER A 109 0.27 2.66 10.85
N VAL A 110 1.22 3.26 10.16
CA VAL A 110 1.21 3.38 8.70
C VAL A 110 2.51 2.79 8.16
N PRO A 111 2.55 1.47 7.90
CA PRO A 111 3.72 0.83 7.30
C PRO A 111 3.89 1.26 5.84
N TYR A 112 5.12 1.21 5.36
CA TYR A 112 5.42 1.27 3.93
C TYR A 112 5.74 -0.13 3.41
N THR A 113 5.19 -0.50 2.26
CA THR A 113 5.42 -1.80 1.61
C THR A 113 5.99 -1.63 0.21
N TYR A 114 6.86 -2.55 -0.20
CA TYR A 114 7.43 -2.59 -1.54
C TYR A 114 7.67 -4.03 -1.98
N THR A 115 7.26 -4.36 -3.23
CA THR A 115 7.49 -5.68 -3.85
C THR A 115 8.72 -5.61 -4.73
N PHE A 116 9.65 -6.54 -4.54
CA PHE A 116 10.93 -6.59 -5.24
C PHE A 116 10.83 -7.45 -6.50
N ASN A 117 10.78 -6.82 -7.67
CA ASN A 117 10.64 -7.49 -8.96
C ASN A 117 11.99 -7.74 -9.67
N ASN A 118 13.08 -7.21 -9.15
CA ASN A 118 14.40 -7.36 -9.75
C ASN A 118 15.40 -7.91 -8.74
N PRO A 119 16.26 -8.87 -9.12
CA PRO A 119 17.34 -9.33 -8.26
C PRO A 119 18.37 -8.22 -8.04
N GLY A 120 19.02 -8.22 -6.86
CA GLY A 120 20.02 -7.21 -6.53
C GLY A 120 20.26 -7.06 -5.03
N ASN A 121 21.18 -6.17 -4.68
CA ASN A 121 21.43 -5.78 -3.29
C ASN A 121 20.97 -4.34 -3.10
N TYR A 122 20.12 -4.13 -2.13
CA TYR A 122 19.45 -2.85 -1.88
C TYR A 122 19.69 -2.40 -0.46
N LEU A 123 20.18 -1.17 -0.29
CA LEU A 123 20.42 -0.55 1.02
C LEU A 123 19.35 0.48 1.33
N PHE A 124 18.69 0.29 2.44
CA PHE A 124 17.70 1.25 2.96
C PHE A 124 18.21 1.86 4.26
N THR A 125 18.01 3.17 4.40
CA THR A 125 18.41 3.93 5.59
C THR A 125 17.25 4.80 6.06
N VAL A 126 17.37 5.34 7.28
CA VAL A 126 16.50 6.43 7.75
C VAL A 126 17.23 7.75 7.53
N LYS A 127 16.50 8.75 7.00
CA LYS A 127 16.98 10.12 6.83
C LYS A 127 17.47 10.66 8.19
N ASP A 128 18.59 11.34 8.18
CA ASP A 128 19.25 11.91 9.36
C ASP A 128 19.71 10.88 10.42
N ILE A 129 19.48 9.57 10.19
CA ILE A 129 19.96 8.48 11.06
C ILE A 129 20.60 7.38 10.17
N PRO A 130 21.73 7.62 9.51
CA PRO A 130 22.31 6.69 8.54
C PRO A 130 22.76 5.35 9.15
N GLY A 131 23.02 5.30 10.46
CA GLY A 131 23.31 4.07 11.18
C GLY A 131 22.09 3.12 11.33
N MET A 132 20.89 3.65 11.14
CA MET A 132 19.65 2.88 11.11
C MET A 132 19.39 2.39 9.69
N ASN A 133 19.88 1.19 9.37
CA ASN A 133 19.84 0.67 8.00
C ASN A 133 19.50 -0.83 7.95
N VAL A 134 19.12 -1.28 6.76
CA VAL A 134 18.93 -2.68 6.40
C VAL A 134 19.44 -2.93 4.99
N THR A 135 20.11 -4.05 4.78
CA THR A 135 20.48 -4.55 3.45
C THR A 135 19.53 -5.68 3.04
N ILE A 136 18.88 -5.55 1.90
CA ILE A 136 18.00 -6.57 1.33
C ILE A 136 18.67 -7.16 0.09
N ARG A 137 18.88 -8.48 0.10
CA ARG A 137 19.44 -9.23 -1.03
C ARG A 137 18.32 -10.00 -1.71
N VAL A 138 18.02 -9.65 -2.94
CA VAL A 138 17.00 -10.27 -3.77
C VAL A 138 17.66 -11.25 -4.74
N LYS A 139 17.20 -12.51 -4.73
CA LYS A 139 17.71 -13.60 -5.57
C LYS A 139 16.70 -14.03 -6.64
#